data_7e94f0da4da497e1b3c1002b3964d363
#
_entry.id   7e94f0da4da497e1b3c1002b3964d363
#
_cell.length_a   1.000
_cell.length_b   1.000
_cell.length_c   1.000
_cell.angle_alpha   90.00
_cell.angle_beta   90.00
_cell.angle_gamma   90.00
#
_symmetry.space_group_name_H-M   'P 1'
#
loop_
_entity.id
_entity.type
_entity.pdbx_description
1 polymer ?
#
loop_
_entity_poly.entity_id
_entity_poly.type
_entity_poly.pdbx_seq_one_letter_code
_entity_poly.pdbx_strand_id
1 'polypeptide(L)'
;MKELGLKKNLSQFILLVIVNAFVGGMVGIERTIIPQFASENFNLSSKSAILTFIVAFGITKALTNFAFGKLANSFGRKNLLIIGWIFAIPIPIILINANLWGWVIFANILLGINQGLTWSSTVNMKIDLVGEKDRGFAMGLNEFSGYLAVGVTAYLSGFLANKYGVTPYPFYLGFLIALIGLILTVFFVKETEPFVKIESKTDDSKSIENIFIETTFKNKTLSSVTQAGLINNLNDGMIWGLLPILLFSMNLDNEQIGIIAAAYPTFWGIGQLFTGKMSDFYSKKKMLFWGM
;
A
#
# COMPACT_ATOMS: atom_id res chain seq x y z
N MET A 1 -19.80 -14.08 22.10
CA MET A 1 -18.76 -14.88 21.42
C MET A 1 -18.31 -14.13 20.18
N LYS A 2 -17.01 -14.22 19.81
CA LYS A 2 -16.53 -13.65 18.53
C LYS A 2 -16.96 -14.58 17.40
N GLU A 3 -17.56 -14.04 16.34
CA GLU A 3 -18.07 -14.80 15.21
C GLU A 3 -17.56 -14.20 13.90
N LEU A 4 -17.21 -15.06 12.95
CA LEU A 4 -16.81 -14.67 11.61
C LEU A 4 -18.00 -14.09 10.82
N GLY A 5 -17.73 -13.16 9.91
CA GLY A 5 -18.70 -12.64 8.98
C GLY A 5 -18.72 -11.11 8.90
N LEU A 6 -18.88 -10.60 7.68
CA LEU A 6 -18.84 -9.17 7.37
C LEU A 6 -19.87 -8.37 8.18
N LYS A 7 -21.12 -8.81 8.21
CA LYS A 7 -22.20 -8.10 8.93
C LYS A 7 -21.98 -8.05 10.43
N LYS A 8 -21.39 -9.12 11.02
CA LYS A 8 -21.12 -9.21 12.46
C LYS A 8 -19.98 -8.32 12.91
N ASN A 9 -19.05 -8.04 12.03
CA ASN A 9 -17.83 -7.26 12.30
C ASN A 9 -17.78 -5.94 11.53
N LEU A 10 -18.92 -5.44 11.03
CA LEU A 10 -19.01 -4.34 10.07
C LEU A 10 -18.30 -3.06 10.54
N SER A 11 -18.43 -2.68 11.81
CA SER A 11 -17.80 -1.47 12.35
C SER A 11 -16.28 -1.53 12.32
N GLN A 12 -15.69 -2.65 12.70
CA GLN A 12 -14.22 -2.85 12.63
C GLN A 12 -13.75 -2.97 11.18
N PHE A 13 -14.55 -3.63 10.34
CA PHE A 13 -14.25 -3.75 8.92
C PHE A 13 -14.20 -2.37 8.23
N ILE A 14 -15.22 -1.51 8.43
CA ILE A 14 -15.25 -0.15 7.88
C ILE A 14 -14.08 0.68 8.43
N LEU A 15 -13.80 0.59 9.73
CA LEU A 15 -12.66 1.27 10.31
C LEU A 15 -11.33 0.87 9.63
N LEU A 16 -11.13 -0.43 9.38
CA LEU A 16 -9.93 -0.92 8.68
C LEU A 16 -9.89 -0.47 7.21
N VAL A 17 -11.03 -0.29 6.55
CA VAL A 17 -11.11 0.32 5.21
C VAL A 17 -10.66 1.78 5.26
N ILE A 18 -11.11 2.55 6.25
CA ILE A 18 -10.70 3.94 6.45
C ILE A 18 -9.20 4.03 6.78
N VAL A 19 -8.70 3.21 7.70
CA VAL A 19 -7.27 3.15 8.03
C VAL A 19 -6.44 2.81 6.78
N ASN A 20 -6.91 1.87 5.94
CA ASN A 20 -6.23 1.54 4.69
C ASN A 20 -6.21 2.70 3.69
N ALA A 21 -7.23 3.55 3.66
CA ALA A 21 -7.19 4.78 2.86
C ALA A 21 -6.05 5.71 3.32
N PHE A 22 -5.83 5.88 4.62
CA PHE A 22 -4.67 6.64 5.12
C PHE A 22 -3.33 5.95 4.75
N VAL A 23 -3.27 4.61 4.76
CA VAL A 23 -2.08 3.87 4.29
C VAL A 23 -1.79 4.18 2.82
N GLY A 24 -2.79 4.12 1.95
CA GLY A 24 -2.65 4.51 0.54
C GLY A 24 -2.26 5.98 0.37
N GLY A 25 -2.84 6.85 1.19
CA GLY A 25 -2.55 8.28 1.19
C GLY A 25 -1.07 8.60 1.39
N MET A 26 -0.37 7.87 2.24
CA MET A 26 1.09 8.05 2.42
C MET A 26 1.89 7.83 1.13
N VAL A 27 1.46 6.87 0.30
CA VAL A 27 2.14 6.58 -0.97
C VAL A 27 1.90 7.67 -2.01
N GLY A 28 0.66 8.15 -2.12
CA GLY A 28 0.27 9.10 -3.16
C GLY A 28 0.98 10.45 -3.08
N ILE A 29 1.35 10.90 -1.87
CA ILE A 29 1.97 12.22 -1.65
C ILE A 29 3.24 12.41 -2.47
N GLU A 30 4.11 11.41 -2.51
CA GLU A 30 5.40 11.51 -3.17
C GLU A 30 5.31 11.31 -4.69
N ARG A 31 4.30 10.60 -5.19
CA ARG A 31 4.25 10.14 -6.59
C ARG A 31 4.20 11.25 -7.63
N THR A 32 3.67 12.40 -7.28
CA THR A 32 3.55 13.55 -8.20
C THR A 32 4.75 14.46 -8.14
N ILE A 33 5.27 14.74 -6.95
CA ILE A 33 6.16 15.88 -6.71
C ILE A 33 7.65 15.53 -6.71
N ILE A 34 8.02 14.26 -6.54
CA ILE A 34 9.43 13.85 -6.41
C ILE A 34 10.32 14.29 -7.58
N PRO A 35 9.91 14.21 -8.86
CA PRO A 35 10.78 14.65 -9.96
C PRO A 35 11.14 16.14 -9.87
N GLN A 36 10.19 17.00 -9.56
CA GLN A 36 10.45 18.43 -9.39
C GLN A 36 11.21 18.70 -8.10
N PHE A 37 10.88 18.04 -7.00
CA PHE A 37 11.62 18.12 -5.74
C PHE A 37 13.10 17.74 -5.91
N ALA A 38 13.38 16.69 -6.73
CA ALA A 38 14.74 16.29 -7.08
C ALA A 38 15.49 17.37 -7.86
N SER A 39 14.82 18.00 -8.83
CA SER A 39 15.41 19.06 -9.68
C SER A 39 15.63 20.35 -8.90
N GLU A 40 14.61 20.84 -8.18
CA GLU A 40 14.66 22.16 -7.53
C GLU A 40 15.51 22.17 -6.26
N ASN A 41 15.40 21.14 -5.42
CA ASN A 41 16.06 21.13 -4.12
C ASN A 41 17.44 20.48 -4.15
N PHE A 42 17.73 19.61 -5.12
CA PHE A 42 19.00 18.83 -5.16
C PHE A 42 19.76 18.99 -6.47
N ASN A 43 19.26 19.77 -7.43
CA ASN A 43 19.84 19.95 -8.77
C ASN A 43 20.11 18.60 -9.49
N LEU A 44 19.24 17.61 -9.27
CA LEU A 44 19.37 16.30 -9.89
C LEU A 44 18.68 16.28 -11.26
N SER A 45 19.48 16.09 -12.31
CA SER A 45 18.99 15.91 -13.70
C SER A 45 18.96 14.46 -14.16
N SER A 46 19.70 13.58 -13.50
CA SER A 46 19.79 12.16 -13.87
C SER A 46 18.50 11.42 -13.48
N LYS A 47 17.77 10.93 -14.48
CA LYS A 47 16.56 10.11 -14.27
C LYS A 47 16.84 8.86 -13.45
N SER A 48 17.97 8.20 -13.67
CA SER A 48 18.40 7.02 -12.90
C SER A 48 18.64 7.34 -11.43
N ALA A 49 19.27 8.49 -11.14
CA ALA A 49 19.48 8.94 -9.76
C ALA A 49 18.15 9.25 -9.07
N ILE A 50 17.22 9.90 -9.77
CA ILE A 50 15.88 10.17 -9.24
C ILE A 50 15.15 8.87 -8.92
N LEU A 51 15.21 7.85 -9.78
CA LEU A 51 14.51 6.56 -9.56
C LEU A 51 15.03 5.74 -8.37
N THR A 52 16.17 6.10 -7.77
CA THR A 52 16.72 5.37 -6.61
C THR A 52 15.74 5.33 -5.42
N PHE A 53 14.89 6.35 -5.26
CA PHE A 53 13.90 6.39 -4.18
C PHE A 53 12.88 5.25 -4.29
N ILE A 54 12.36 4.98 -5.52
CA ILE A 54 11.35 3.93 -5.70
C ILE A 54 11.97 2.53 -5.62
N VAL A 55 13.23 2.37 -6.02
CA VAL A 55 13.97 1.11 -5.85
C VAL A 55 14.15 0.81 -4.37
N ALA A 56 14.59 1.80 -3.57
CA ALA A 56 14.74 1.68 -2.13
C ALA A 56 13.40 1.32 -1.45
N PHE A 57 12.33 2.03 -1.81
CA PHE A 57 10.97 1.74 -1.37
C PHE A 57 10.55 0.30 -1.70
N GLY A 58 10.70 -0.12 -2.95
CA GLY A 58 10.24 -1.42 -3.43
C GLY A 58 10.97 -2.58 -2.76
N ILE A 59 12.29 -2.52 -2.66
CA ILE A 59 13.10 -3.55 -1.98
C ILE A 59 12.70 -3.65 -0.50
N THR A 60 12.62 -2.51 0.18
CA THR A 60 12.27 -2.50 1.61
C THR A 60 10.86 -2.99 1.85
N LYS A 61 9.89 -2.58 1.03
CA LYS A 61 8.51 -3.08 1.11
C LYS A 61 8.43 -4.59 0.89
N ALA A 62 9.18 -5.12 -0.08
CA ALA A 62 9.21 -6.56 -0.36
C ALA A 62 9.76 -7.36 0.83
N LEU A 63 10.90 -6.92 1.39
CA LEU A 63 11.50 -7.57 2.57
C LEU A 63 10.58 -7.50 3.79
N THR A 64 9.93 -6.37 4.00
CA THR A 64 8.99 -6.18 5.12
C THR A 64 7.73 -7.02 4.95
N ASN A 65 7.15 -7.09 3.75
CA ASN A 65 6.03 -7.99 3.45
C ASN A 65 6.38 -9.45 3.71
N PHE A 66 7.58 -9.88 3.33
CA PHE A 66 8.04 -11.24 3.60
C PHE A 66 8.18 -11.51 5.11
N ALA A 67 8.76 -10.57 5.85
CA ALA A 67 8.90 -10.67 7.30
C ALA A 67 7.54 -10.65 8.03
N PHE A 68 6.57 -9.88 7.51
CA PHE A 68 5.23 -9.73 8.10
C PHE A 68 4.56 -11.07 8.37
N GLY A 69 4.67 -12.05 7.48
CA GLY A 69 4.04 -13.37 7.64
C GLY A 69 4.45 -14.09 8.95
N LYS A 70 5.71 -13.97 9.37
CA LYS A 70 6.21 -14.49 10.62
C LYS A 70 5.88 -13.58 11.80
N LEU A 71 6.07 -12.29 11.63
CA LEU A 71 5.87 -11.29 12.68
C LEU A 71 4.40 -11.21 13.12
N ALA A 72 3.45 -11.38 12.21
CA ALA A 72 2.02 -11.33 12.50
C ALA A 72 1.55 -12.38 13.51
N ASN A 73 2.21 -13.54 13.53
CA ASN A 73 1.90 -14.61 14.50
C ASN A 73 2.51 -14.34 15.88
N SER A 74 3.62 -13.59 15.97
CA SER A 74 4.34 -13.32 17.22
C SER A 74 3.88 -12.03 17.89
N PHE A 75 3.67 -10.97 17.10
CA PHE A 75 3.38 -9.62 17.59
C PHE A 75 1.90 -9.26 17.50
N GLY A 76 1.09 -10.00 16.75
CA GLY A 76 -0.28 -9.64 16.42
C GLY A 76 -0.38 -8.58 15.32
N ARG A 77 -1.55 -8.54 14.64
CA ARG A 77 -1.76 -7.65 13.48
C ARG A 77 -1.87 -6.18 13.88
N LYS A 78 -2.57 -5.89 14.98
CA LYS A 78 -2.72 -4.51 15.48
C LYS A 78 -1.38 -3.89 15.86
N ASN A 79 -0.52 -4.62 16.56
CA ASN A 79 0.78 -4.10 16.97
C ASN A 79 1.67 -3.80 15.77
N LEU A 80 1.68 -4.66 14.75
CA LEU A 80 2.41 -4.41 13.51
C LEU A 80 1.87 -3.20 12.75
N LEU A 81 0.55 -2.99 12.77
CA LEU A 81 -0.08 -1.81 12.19
C LEU A 81 0.36 -0.52 12.92
N ILE A 82 0.42 -0.55 14.26
CA ILE A 82 0.94 0.58 15.07
C ILE A 82 2.41 0.84 14.75
N ILE A 83 3.25 -0.20 14.75
CA ILE A 83 4.68 -0.08 14.42
C ILE A 83 4.84 0.53 13.02
N GLY A 84 4.05 0.09 12.06
CA GLY A 84 4.06 0.66 10.72
C GLY A 84 3.76 2.16 10.71
N TRP A 85 2.78 2.63 11.49
CA TRP A 85 2.49 4.06 11.63
C TRP A 85 3.61 4.84 12.35
N ILE A 86 4.28 4.24 13.32
CA ILE A 86 5.44 4.86 13.97
C ILE A 86 6.56 5.14 12.94
N PHE A 87 6.78 4.21 11.98
CA PHE A 87 7.71 4.45 10.87
C PHE A 87 7.23 5.51 9.87
N ALA A 88 5.91 5.75 9.78
CA ALA A 88 5.36 6.78 8.90
C ALA A 88 5.60 8.21 9.40
N ILE A 89 5.54 8.44 10.71
CA ILE A 89 5.64 9.79 11.32
C ILE A 89 6.92 10.56 10.91
N PRO A 90 8.12 9.98 10.93
CA PRO A 90 9.33 10.71 10.58
C PRO A 90 9.46 11.02 9.08
N ILE A 91 8.76 10.30 8.19
CA ILE A 91 8.91 10.44 6.74
C ILE A 91 8.72 11.90 6.28
N PRO A 92 7.58 12.55 6.49
CA PRO A 92 7.37 13.92 6.03
C PRO A 92 8.32 14.91 6.71
N ILE A 93 8.71 14.67 7.95
CA ILE A 93 9.66 15.52 8.67
C ILE A 93 11.05 15.44 8.01
N ILE A 94 11.49 14.24 7.65
CA ILE A 94 12.76 14.03 6.94
C ILE A 94 12.72 14.73 5.58
N LEU A 95 11.63 14.56 4.81
CA LEU A 95 11.49 15.15 3.48
C LEU A 95 11.49 16.69 3.51
N ILE A 96 10.83 17.31 4.49
CA ILE A 96 10.83 18.77 4.66
C ILE A 96 12.25 19.31 4.94
N ASN A 97 13.03 18.57 5.72
CA ASN A 97 14.36 19.00 6.16
C ASN A 97 15.50 18.37 5.31
N ALA A 98 15.17 17.66 4.24
CA ALA A 98 16.16 16.97 3.42
C ALA A 98 17.09 18.00 2.72
N ASN A 99 18.38 17.92 3.00
CA ASN A 99 19.41 18.72 2.35
C ASN A 99 20.29 17.91 1.38
N LEU A 100 20.14 16.59 1.37
CA LEU A 100 20.79 15.66 0.46
C LEU A 100 19.79 14.62 -0.04
N TRP A 101 19.95 14.16 -1.28
CA TRP A 101 19.11 13.12 -1.87
C TRP A 101 19.07 11.81 -1.07
N GLY A 102 20.15 11.51 -0.36
CA GLY A 102 20.21 10.36 0.57
C GLY A 102 19.11 10.37 1.64
N TRP A 103 18.65 11.54 2.10
CA TRP A 103 17.53 11.63 3.03
C TRP A 103 16.19 11.27 2.39
N VAL A 104 16.02 11.59 1.10
CA VAL A 104 14.84 11.18 0.34
C VAL A 104 14.80 9.65 0.17
N ILE A 105 15.96 9.04 -0.13
CA ILE A 105 16.11 7.58 -0.20
C ILE A 105 15.80 6.96 1.18
N PHE A 106 16.32 7.52 2.26
CA PHE A 106 16.08 7.02 3.62
C PHE A 106 14.59 7.15 4.01
N ALA A 107 13.93 8.26 3.70
CA ALA A 107 12.48 8.41 3.89
C ALA A 107 11.69 7.33 3.14
N ASN A 108 12.12 6.98 1.92
CA ASN A 108 11.48 5.92 1.13
C ASN A 108 11.77 4.50 1.65
N ILE A 109 12.90 4.26 2.32
CA ILE A 109 13.12 3.04 3.10
C ILE A 109 12.09 2.95 4.23
N LEU A 110 11.90 4.03 5.00
CA LEU A 110 10.89 4.06 6.06
C LEU A 110 9.47 3.89 5.51
N LEU A 111 9.17 4.51 4.36
CA LEU A 111 7.89 4.33 3.67
C LEU A 111 7.68 2.87 3.24
N GLY A 112 8.73 2.20 2.76
CA GLY A 112 8.70 0.77 2.44
C GLY A 112 8.36 -0.10 3.65
N ILE A 113 8.97 0.17 4.81
CA ILE A 113 8.65 -0.51 6.08
C ILE A 113 7.20 -0.21 6.49
N ASN A 114 6.81 1.07 6.49
CA ASN A 114 5.43 1.47 6.79
C ASN A 114 4.43 0.69 5.93
N GLN A 115 4.59 0.72 4.60
CA GLN A 115 3.68 0.08 3.66
C GLN A 115 3.65 -1.45 3.81
N GLY A 116 4.80 -2.08 4.02
CA GLY A 116 4.90 -3.52 4.25
C GLY A 116 4.15 -3.96 5.51
N LEU A 117 4.23 -3.20 6.59
CA LEU A 117 3.53 -3.50 7.83
C LEU A 117 2.06 -3.12 7.78
N THR A 118 1.72 -1.89 7.38
CA THR A 118 0.36 -1.37 7.49
C THR A 118 -0.59 -1.94 6.44
N TRP A 119 -0.16 -2.02 5.18
CA TRP A 119 -0.97 -2.60 4.12
C TRP A 119 -1.25 -4.08 4.39
N SER A 120 -0.22 -4.85 4.73
CA SER A 120 -0.38 -6.28 5.08
C SER A 120 -1.27 -6.46 6.31
N SER A 121 -1.12 -5.63 7.35
CA SER A 121 -2.00 -5.72 8.54
C SER A 121 -3.45 -5.46 8.19
N THR A 122 -3.76 -4.38 7.45
CA THR A 122 -5.15 -4.02 7.11
C THR A 122 -5.81 -5.04 6.20
N VAL A 123 -5.06 -5.65 5.26
CA VAL A 123 -5.52 -6.77 4.42
C VAL A 123 -5.86 -7.98 5.30
N ASN A 124 -4.89 -8.46 6.09
CA ASN A 124 -5.08 -9.67 6.89
C ASN A 124 -6.20 -9.49 7.92
N MET A 125 -6.25 -8.35 8.62
CA MET A 125 -7.30 -8.09 9.61
C MET A 125 -8.69 -8.09 8.99
N LYS A 126 -8.87 -7.59 7.76
CA LYS A 126 -10.16 -7.67 7.08
C LYS A 126 -10.55 -9.09 6.69
N ILE A 127 -9.58 -9.88 6.22
CA ILE A 127 -9.77 -11.30 5.91
C ILE A 127 -10.16 -12.07 7.18
N ASP A 128 -9.43 -11.85 8.29
CA ASP A 128 -9.71 -12.49 9.58
C ASP A 128 -11.15 -12.25 10.06
N LEU A 129 -11.73 -11.07 9.79
CA LEU A 129 -13.08 -10.69 10.22
C LEU A 129 -14.20 -11.32 9.38
N VAL A 130 -13.98 -11.51 8.08
CA VAL A 130 -15.07 -11.88 7.15
C VAL A 130 -15.22 -13.39 6.95
N GLY A 131 -14.14 -14.17 7.08
CA GLY A 131 -14.12 -15.59 6.76
C GLY A 131 -14.15 -15.85 5.24
N GLU A 132 -14.33 -17.08 4.81
CA GLU A 132 -14.15 -17.51 3.41
C GLU A 132 -15.12 -16.87 2.41
N LYS A 133 -16.39 -16.74 2.80
CA LYS A 133 -17.48 -16.38 1.89
C LYS A 133 -17.35 -15.00 1.23
N ASP A 134 -16.83 -14.02 1.96
CA ASP A 134 -16.75 -12.62 1.52
C ASP A 134 -15.29 -12.15 1.36
N ARG A 135 -14.32 -13.06 1.23
CA ARG A 135 -12.89 -12.72 1.10
C ARG A 135 -12.59 -11.89 -0.13
N GLY A 136 -13.15 -12.24 -1.27
CA GLY A 136 -12.94 -11.52 -2.52
C GLY A 136 -13.45 -10.09 -2.42
N PHE A 137 -14.65 -9.90 -1.88
CA PHE A 137 -15.20 -8.58 -1.63
C PHE A 137 -14.35 -7.77 -0.63
N ALA A 138 -13.90 -8.40 0.47
CA ALA A 138 -13.05 -7.74 1.46
C ALA A 138 -11.71 -7.27 0.86
N MET A 139 -11.10 -8.10 0.02
CA MET A 139 -9.87 -7.75 -0.72
C MET A 139 -10.13 -6.62 -1.72
N GLY A 140 -11.20 -6.70 -2.51
CA GLY A 140 -11.56 -5.66 -3.46
C GLY A 140 -11.79 -4.31 -2.79
N LEU A 141 -12.46 -4.28 -1.64
CA LEU A 141 -12.69 -3.04 -0.89
C LEU A 141 -11.40 -2.52 -0.21
N ASN A 142 -10.49 -3.42 0.17
CA ASN A 142 -9.15 -3.03 0.63
C ASN A 142 -8.42 -2.26 -0.47
N GLU A 143 -8.29 -2.88 -1.64
CA GLU A 143 -7.56 -2.29 -2.76
C GLU A 143 -8.23 -1.00 -3.23
N PHE A 144 -9.56 -0.98 -3.35
CA PHE A 144 -10.31 0.23 -3.67
C PHE A 144 -9.96 1.39 -2.73
N SER A 145 -10.06 1.18 -1.42
CA SER A 145 -9.82 2.26 -0.45
C SER A 145 -8.38 2.76 -0.49
N GLY A 146 -7.41 1.85 -0.59
CA GLY A 146 -6.00 2.20 -0.66
C GLY A 146 -5.65 2.96 -1.95
N TYR A 147 -6.00 2.40 -3.11
CA TYR A 147 -5.66 3.01 -4.41
C TYR A 147 -6.44 4.29 -4.70
N LEU A 148 -7.71 4.38 -4.30
CA LEU A 148 -8.44 5.64 -4.39
C LEU A 148 -7.75 6.74 -3.58
N ALA A 149 -7.30 6.43 -2.37
CA ALA A 149 -6.57 7.38 -1.54
C ALA A 149 -5.19 7.73 -2.11
N VAL A 150 -4.48 6.78 -2.76
CA VAL A 150 -3.27 7.10 -3.55
C VAL A 150 -3.59 8.16 -4.61
N GLY A 151 -4.67 7.98 -5.38
CA GLY A 151 -5.09 8.93 -6.41
C GLY A 151 -5.44 10.30 -5.84
N VAL A 152 -6.27 10.34 -4.81
CA VAL A 152 -6.69 11.59 -4.16
C VAL A 152 -5.48 12.35 -3.60
N THR A 153 -4.56 11.67 -2.92
CA THR A 153 -3.39 12.36 -2.33
C THR A 153 -2.34 12.71 -3.37
N ALA A 154 -2.20 11.96 -4.47
CA ALA A 154 -1.37 12.34 -5.61
C ALA A 154 -1.86 13.65 -6.25
N TYR A 155 -3.18 13.78 -6.46
CA TYR A 155 -3.77 15.02 -6.93
C TYR A 155 -3.57 16.16 -5.92
N LEU A 156 -3.91 15.96 -4.65
CA LEU A 156 -3.78 17.00 -3.62
C LEU A 156 -2.33 17.47 -3.44
N SER A 157 -1.36 16.56 -3.48
CA SER A 157 0.06 16.93 -3.38
C SER A 157 0.52 17.74 -4.60
N GLY A 158 0.08 17.38 -5.81
CA GLY A 158 0.32 18.16 -7.03
C GLY A 158 -0.29 19.55 -6.96
N PHE A 159 -1.55 19.66 -6.55
CA PHE A 159 -2.23 20.94 -6.34
C PHE A 159 -1.52 21.83 -5.30
N LEU A 160 -1.15 21.27 -4.16
CA LEU A 160 -0.42 21.99 -3.12
C LEU A 160 0.97 22.43 -3.60
N ALA A 161 1.66 21.57 -4.34
CA ALA A 161 2.97 21.88 -4.90
C ALA A 161 2.89 22.99 -5.95
N ASN A 162 1.87 22.97 -6.81
CA ASN A 162 1.65 24.01 -7.81
C ASN A 162 1.37 25.38 -7.17
N LYS A 163 0.59 25.39 -6.09
CA LYS A 163 0.16 26.63 -5.44
C LYS A 163 1.18 27.21 -4.45
N TYR A 164 1.90 26.36 -3.74
CA TYR A 164 2.73 26.75 -2.58
C TYR A 164 4.18 26.27 -2.68
N GLY A 165 4.55 25.56 -3.77
CA GLY A 165 5.85 24.94 -3.96
C GLY A 165 5.89 23.49 -3.48
N VAL A 166 6.92 22.77 -3.95
CA VAL A 166 7.07 21.31 -3.69
C VAL A 166 7.36 20.97 -2.24
N THR A 167 7.77 21.92 -1.44
CA THR A 167 8.01 21.81 0.01
C THR A 167 7.62 23.12 0.69
N PRO A 168 7.13 23.11 1.96
CA PRO A 168 6.84 21.96 2.83
C PRO A 168 5.40 21.44 2.75
N TYR A 169 4.49 22.14 2.08
CA TYR A 169 3.05 21.93 2.19
C TYR A 169 2.55 20.53 1.81
N PRO A 170 2.99 19.90 0.71
CA PRO A 170 2.58 18.52 0.40
C PRO A 170 2.97 17.54 1.52
N PHE A 171 4.12 17.74 2.15
CA PHE A 171 4.59 16.86 3.23
C PHE A 171 3.85 17.08 4.55
N TYR A 172 3.31 18.28 4.82
CA TYR A 172 2.41 18.50 5.97
C TYR A 172 1.13 17.66 5.84
N LEU A 173 0.60 17.49 4.62
CA LEU A 173 -0.50 16.56 4.37
C LEU A 173 -0.11 15.13 4.77
N GLY A 174 1.12 14.69 4.45
CA GLY A 174 1.65 13.39 4.84
C GLY A 174 1.75 13.22 6.36
N PHE A 175 2.21 14.24 7.05
CA PHE A 175 2.27 14.21 8.51
C PHE A 175 0.88 14.06 9.13
N LEU A 176 -0.10 14.81 8.64
CA LEU A 176 -1.49 14.74 9.09
C LEU A 176 -2.08 13.33 8.86
N ILE A 177 -1.86 12.75 7.68
CA ILE A 177 -2.31 11.39 7.32
C ILE A 177 -1.69 10.36 8.28
N ALA A 178 -0.37 10.41 8.52
CA ALA A 178 0.31 9.48 9.40
C ALA A 178 -0.19 9.59 10.85
N LEU A 179 -0.40 10.81 11.33
CA LEU A 179 -0.90 11.06 12.68
C LEU A 179 -2.33 10.52 12.87
N ILE A 180 -3.23 10.83 11.94
CA ILE A 180 -4.63 10.35 12.01
C ILE A 180 -4.65 8.82 11.91
N GLY A 181 -3.88 8.21 10.99
CA GLY A 181 -3.77 6.76 10.84
C GLY A 181 -3.29 6.08 12.14
N LEU A 182 -2.28 6.66 12.80
CA LEU A 182 -1.80 6.18 14.09
C LEU A 182 -2.88 6.29 15.18
N ILE A 183 -3.53 7.45 15.31
CA ILE A 183 -4.57 7.68 16.32
C ILE A 183 -5.73 6.70 16.13
N LEU A 184 -6.25 6.55 14.90
CA LEU A 184 -7.32 5.61 14.61
C LEU A 184 -6.91 4.18 14.97
N THR A 185 -5.68 3.80 14.65
CA THR A 185 -5.19 2.45 14.92
C THR A 185 -5.06 2.18 16.42
N VAL A 186 -4.44 3.10 17.16
CA VAL A 186 -4.18 2.91 18.59
C VAL A 186 -5.49 2.81 19.38
N PHE A 187 -6.40 3.75 19.15
CA PHE A 187 -7.59 3.92 20.00
C PHE A 187 -8.80 3.10 19.53
N PHE A 188 -8.96 2.83 18.25
CA PHE A 188 -10.20 2.28 17.72
C PHE A 188 -10.06 0.90 17.07
N VAL A 189 -8.90 0.55 16.49
CA VAL A 189 -8.69 -0.76 15.89
C VAL A 189 -8.52 -1.83 16.97
N LYS A 190 -9.20 -2.98 16.80
CA LYS A 190 -9.11 -4.13 17.70
C LYS A 190 -8.27 -5.24 17.05
N GLU A 191 -7.56 -6.01 17.87
CA GLU A 191 -6.78 -7.17 17.42
C GLU A 191 -7.68 -8.26 16.84
N THR A 192 -7.25 -8.87 15.72
CA THR A 192 -8.02 -9.89 14.99
C THR A 192 -7.46 -11.31 15.13
N GLU A 193 -6.33 -11.54 15.79
CA GLU A 193 -5.76 -12.85 16.05
C GLU A 193 -6.77 -13.88 16.62
N PRO A 194 -7.72 -13.50 17.51
CA PRO A 194 -8.73 -14.46 17.99
C PRO A 194 -9.65 -15.02 16.91
N PHE A 195 -9.85 -14.31 15.80
CA PHE A 195 -10.65 -14.81 14.67
C PHE A 195 -9.89 -15.85 13.86
N VAL A 196 -8.57 -15.69 13.72
CA VAL A 196 -7.69 -16.69 13.10
C VAL A 196 -7.75 -18.01 13.85
N LYS A 197 -7.75 -17.97 15.19
CA LYS A 197 -7.88 -19.17 16.03
C LYS A 197 -9.24 -19.87 15.89
N ILE A 198 -10.29 -19.15 15.52
CA ILE A 198 -11.60 -19.74 15.23
C ILE A 198 -11.55 -20.46 13.88
N GLU A 199 -11.00 -19.81 12.86
CA GLU A 199 -10.89 -20.38 11.51
C GLU A 199 -9.97 -21.60 11.48
N SER A 200 -8.82 -21.57 12.15
CA SER A 200 -7.86 -22.67 12.17
C SER A 200 -8.39 -23.96 12.83
N LYS A 201 -9.44 -23.88 13.66
CA LYS A 201 -10.10 -25.07 14.23
C LYS A 201 -10.95 -25.83 13.23
N THR A 202 -11.31 -25.21 12.12
CA THR A 202 -12.12 -25.79 11.05
C THR A 202 -11.28 -26.20 9.84
N ASP A 203 -9.99 -25.91 9.84
CA ASP A 203 -9.09 -26.18 8.73
C ASP A 203 -8.08 -27.30 9.09
N ASP A 204 -8.27 -28.47 8.49
CA ASP A 204 -7.38 -29.65 8.61
C ASP A 204 -6.13 -29.56 7.70
N SER A 205 -5.83 -28.38 7.14
CA SER A 205 -4.69 -28.23 6.23
C SER A 205 -3.35 -28.42 6.95
N LYS A 206 -2.49 -29.27 6.34
CA LYS A 206 -1.14 -29.53 6.84
C LYS A 206 -0.29 -28.24 6.76
N SER A 207 0.46 -27.94 7.79
CA SER A 207 1.43 -26.86 7.78
C SER A 207 2.46 -27.08 6.68
N ILE A 208 2.65 -26.06 5.82
CA ILE A 208 3.67 -26.10 4.76
C ILE A 208 5.01 -25.73 5.37
N GLU A 209 5.96 -26.65 5.33
CA GLU A 209 7.33 -26.46 5.81
C GLU A 209 8.04 -25.42 5.03
N ASN A 210 8.40 -24.75 4.54
CA ASN A 210 9.15 -23.83 3.67
C ASN A 210 8.25 -23.10 2.67
N ILE A 211 7.35 -22.28 3.22
CA ILE A 211 6.35 -21.53 2.46
C ILE A 211 6.97 -20.79 1.26
N PHE A 212 8.14 -20.14 1.43
CA PHE A 212 8.77 -19.38 0.36
C PHE A 212 9.16 -20.26 -0.84
N ILE A 213 9.84 -21.36 -0.60
CA ILE A 213 10.27 -22.27 -1.68
C ILE A 213 9.06 -22.94 -2.31
N GLU A 214 8.09 -23.35 -1.50
CA GLU A 214 6.88 -24.00 -2.01
C GLU A 214 6.05 -23.07 -2.90
N THR A 215 5.80 -21.84 -2.46
CA THR A 215 4.96 -20.89 -3.19
C THR A 215 5.67 -20.27 -4.39
N THR A 216 7.00 -20.13 -4.35
CA THR A 216 7.75 -19.44 -5.41
C THR A 216 8.21 -20.39 -6.51
N PHE A 217 8.58 -21.64 -6.17
CA PHE A 217 9.29 -22.53 -7.11
C PHE A 217 8.67 -23.93 -7.25
N LYS A 218 8.26 -24.59 -6.17
CA LYS A 218 7.86 -26.00 -6.21
C LYS A 218 6.42 -26.24 -6.64
N ASN A 219 5.47 -25.53 -6.06
CA ASN A 219 4.07 -25.69 -6.41
C ASN A 219 3.74 -24.90 -7.66
N LYS A 220 3.45 -25.58 -8.78
CA LYS A 220 3.21 -24.95 -10.10
C LYS A 220 2.08 -23.90 -10.05
N THR A 221 1.01 -24.16 -9.31
CA THR A 221 -0.13 -23.23 -9.23
C THR A 221 0.26 -21.98 -8.42
N LEU A 222 0.86 -22.15 -7.25
CA LEU A 222 1.27 -21.02 -6.40
C LEU A 222 2.39 -20.21 -7.05
N SER A 223 3.37 -20.88 -7.69
CA SER A 223 4.43 -20.22 -8.44
C SER A 223 3.89 -19.36 -9.59
N SER A 224 2.92 -19.88 -10.37
CA SER A 224 2.29 -19.09 -11.44
C SER A 224 1.59 -17.86 -10.93
N VAL A 225 0.87 -17.96 -9.80
CA VAL A 225 0.21 -16.79 -9.16
C VAL A 225 1.24 -15.79 -8.63
N THR A 226 2.34 -16.28 -8.03
CA THR A 226 3.44 -15.42 -7.54
C THR A 226 4.09 -14.65 -8.69
N GLN A 227 4.34 -15.32 -9.83
CA GLN A 227 4.89 -14.66 -11.03
C GLN A 227 3.92 -13.65 -11.64
N ALA A 228 2.62 -13.96 -11.72
CA ALA A 228 1.61 -13.01 -12.16
C ALA A 228 1.60 -11.76 -11.25
N GLY A 229 1.67 -11.94 -9.93
CA GLY A 229 1.79 -10.85 -8.97
C GLY A 229 3.08 -10.02 -9.18
N LEU A 230 4.21 -10.65 -9.52
CA LEU A 230 5.45 -9.96 -9.83
C LEU A 230 5.29 -9.04 -11.05
N ILE A 231 4.71 -9.54 -12.15
CA ILE A 231 4.47 -8.75 -13.36
C ILE A 231 3.54 -7.58 -13.09
N ASN A 232 2.47 -7.80 -12.32
CA ASN A 232 1.55 -6.74 -11.92
C ASN A 232 2.26 -5.63 -11.12
N ASN A 233 3.08 -5.99 -10.14
CA ASN A 233 3.84 -5.01 -9.35
C ASN A 233 4.95 -4.32 -10.16
N LEU A 234 5.48 -4.97 -11.20
CA LEU A 234 6.42 -4.33 -12.13
C LEU A 234 5.74 -3.20 -12.90
N ASN A 235 4.50 -3.44 -13.37
CA ASN A 235 3.70 -2.40 -14.02
C ASN A 235 3.46 -1.20 -13.08
N ASP A 236 3.06 -1.44 -11.83
CA ASP A 236 2.93 -0.39 -10.82
C ASP A 236 4.23 0.40 -10.63
N GLY A 237 5.35 -0.30 -10.53
CA GLY A 237 6.67 0.32 -10.39
C GLY A 237 7.05 1.21 -11.57
N MET A 238 6.72 0.79 -12.80
CA MET A 238 6.91 1.57 -14.02
C MET A 238 6.05 2.84 -14.02
N ILE A 239 4.76 2.72 -13.77
CA ILE A 239 3.83 3.85 -13.75
C ILE A 239 4.22 4.84 -12.65
N TRP A 240 4.45 4.37 -11.44
CA TRP A 240 4.74 5.26 -10.31
C TRP A 240 6.15 5.87 -10.34
N GLY A 241 7.11 5.21 -10.98
CA GLY A 241 8.46 5.73 -11.11
C GLY A 241 8.67 6.57 -12.36
N LEU A 242 8.27 6.06 -13.52
CA LEU A 242 8.61 6.66 -14.81
C LEU A 242 7.60 7.70 -15.29
N LEU A 243 6.30 7.50 -15.05
CA LEU A 243 5.27 8.40 -15.57
C LEU A 243 5.43 9.85 -15.06
N PRO A 244 5.61 10.14 -13.76
CA PRO A 244 5.80 11.50 -13.30
C PRO A 244 7.06 12.16 -13.89
N ILE A 245 8.15 11.39 -14.06
CA ILE A 245 9.38 11.89 -14.69
C ILE A 245 9.15 12.23 -16.16
N LEU A 246 8.40 11.39 -16.89
CA LEU A 246 8.04 11.64 -18.28
C LEU A 246 7.20 12.92 -18.40
N LEU A 247 6.15 13.03 -17.59
CA LEU A 247 5.24 14.18 -17.62
C LEU A 247 5.97 15.48 -17.27
N PHE A 248 6.84 15.45 -16.26
CA PHE A 248 7.71 16.57 -15.91
C PHE A 248 8.63 16.98 -17.08
N SER A 249 9.20 15.99 -17.78
CA SER A 249 10.04 16.26 -18.97
C SER A 249 9.27 16.83 -20.16
N MET A 250 7.96 16.74 -20.17
CA MET A 250 7.05 17.37 -21.15
C MET A 250 6.62 18.76 -20.75
N ASN A 251 7.20 19.34 -19.69
CA ASN A 251 6.90 20.66 -19.12
C ASN A 251 5.45 20.81 -18.62
N LEU A 252 4.81 19.71 -18.16
CA LEU A 252 3.53 19.80 -17.47
C LEU A 252 3.76 20.37 -16.06
N ASP A 253 2.80 21.14 -15.58
CA ASP A 253 2.81 21.63 -14.21
C ASP A 253 2.44 20.51 -13.19
N ASN A 254 2.68 20.76 -11.90
CA ASN A 254 2.43 19.74 -10.85
C ASN A 254 0.96 19.36 -10.74
N GLU A 255 0.04 20.26 -11.02
CA GLU A 255 -1.39 19.96 -10.94
C GLU A 255 -1.79 19.02 -12.08
N GLN A 256 -1.33 19.28 -13.30
CA GLN A 256 -1.53 18.40 -14.45
C GLN A 256 -0.92 17.03 -14.25
N ILE A 257 0.33 16.96 -13.72
CA ILE A 257 0.98 15.71 -13.36
C ILE A 257 0.16 14.98 -12.29
N GLY A 258 -0.33 15.68 -11.29
CA GLY A 258 -1.18 15.14 -10.21
C GLY A 258 -2.47 14.52 -10.73
N ILE A 259 -3.16 15.19 -11.65
CA ILE A 259 -4.40 14.67 -12.29
C ILE A 259 -4.11 13.37 -13.06
N ILE A 260 -3.06 13.36 -13.88
CA ILE A 260 -2.71 12.19 -14.70
C ILE A 260 -2.22 11.04 -13.81
N ALA A 261 -1.36 11.33 -12.83
CA ALA A 261 -0.85 10.34 -11.90
C ALA A 261 -1.96 9.73 -11.02
N ALA A 262 -3.00 10.51 -10.69
CA ALA A 262 -4.15 10.05 -9.93
C ALA A 262 -5.08 9.11 -10.73
N ALA A 263 -5.11 9.23 -12.07
CA ALA A 263 -6.01 8.44 -12.90
C ALA A 263 -5.77 6.93 -12.76
N TYR A 264 -4.52 6.49 -12.87
CA TYR A 264 -4.17 5.06 -12.80
C TYR A 264 -4.64 4.40 -11.49
N PRO A 265 -4.24 4.85 -10.30
CA PRO A 265 -4.67 4.23 -9.04
C PRO A 265 -6.18 4.34 -8.82
N THR A 266 -6.81 5.42 -9.26
CA THR A 266 -8.26 5.60 -9.12
C THR A 266 -9.04 4.56 -9.93
N PHE A 267 -8.74 4.39 -11.22
CA PHE A 267 -9.39 3.40 -12.07
C PHE A 267 -9.05 1.97 -11.62
N TRP A 268 -7.81 1.72 -11.20
CA TRP A 268 -7.42 0.45 -10.61
C TRP A 268 -8.27 0.12 -9.38
N GLY A 269 -8.37 1.05 -8.44
CA GLY A 269 -9.17 0.88 -7.23
C GLY A 269 -10.65 0.63 -7.53
N ILE A 270 -11.26 1.41 -8.41
CA ILE A 270 -12.66 1.24 -8.82
C ILE A 270 -12.87 -0.16 -9.44
N GLY A 271 -11.96 -0.61 -10.30
CA GLY A 271 -12.01 -1.95 -10.90
C GLY A 271 -12.03 -3.06 -9.85
N GLN A 272 -11.30 -2.89 -8.75
CA GLN A 272 -11.23 -3.89 -7.66
C GLN A 272 -12.56 -4.09 -6.91
N LEU A 273 -13.44 -3.11 -6.87
CA LEU A 273 -14.79 -3.30 -6.29
C LEU A 273 -15.57 -4.36 -7.05
N PHE A 274 -15.49 -4.34 -8.37
CA PHE A 274 -16.19 -5.29 -9.22
C PHE A 274 -15.47 -6.63 -9.23
N THR A 275 -14.19 -6.66 -9.54
CA THR A 275 -13.39 -7.89 -9.65
C THR A 275 -13.25 -8.61 -8.33
N GLY A 276 -13.12 -7.89 -7.21
CA GLY A 276 -13.12 -8.46 -5.87
C GLY A 276 -14.39 -9.24 -5.58
N LYS A 277 -15.56 -8.61 -5.80
CA LYS A 277 -16.84 -9.29 -5.60
C LYS A 277 -17.07 -10.44 -6.59
N MET A 278 -16.67 -10.28 -7.84
CA MET A 278 -16.75 -11.34 -8.84
C MET A 278 -15.93 -12.57 -8.44
N SER A 279 -14.78 -12.40 -7.78
CA SER A 279 -13.92 -13.50 -7.35
C SER A 279 -14.55 -14.42 -6.29
N ASP A 280 -15.62 -13.99 -5.63
CA ASP A 280 -16.39 -14.83 -4.70
C ASP A 280 -17.32 -15.82 -5.45
N PHE A 281 -17.68 -15.53 -6.71
CA PHE A 281 -18.63 -16.32 -7.49
C PHE A 281 -18.02 -17.00 -8.72
N TYR A 282 -16.98 -16.40 -9.31
CA TYR A 282 -16.34 -16.91 -10.53
C TYR A 282 -14.99 -17.57 -10.23
N SER A 283 -14.54 -18.41 -11.18
CA SER A 283 -13.24 -19.05 -11.09
C SER A 283 -12.11 -18.01 -11.05
N LYS A 284 -11.40 -17.93 -9.94
CA LYS A 284 -10.23 -17.06 -9.74
C LYS A 284 -9.16 -17.27 -10.81
N LYS A 285 -8.95 -18.52 -11.25
CA LYS A 285 -8.01 -18.87 -12.33
C LYS A 285 -8.40 -18.23 -13.66
N LYS A 286 -9.69 -18.29 -14.04
CA LYS A 286 -10.18 -17.66 -15.27
C LYS A 286 -10.08 -16.14 -15.20
N MET A 287 -10.43 -15.56 -14.06
CA MET A 287 -10.32 -14.10 -13.84
C MET A 287 -8.86 -13.64 -13.96
N LEU A 288 -7.92 -14.35 -13.34
CA LEU A 288 -6.50 -14.03 -13.46
C LEU A 288 -6.02 -14.12 -14.91
N PHE A 289 -6.40 -15.18 -15.62
CA PHE A 289 -6.01 -15.37 -17.03
C PHE A 289 -6.51 -14.26 -17.96
N TRP A 290 -7.74 -13.81 -17.78
CA TRP A 290 -8.30 -12.73 -18.61
C TRP A 290 -7.89 -11.33 -18.17
N GLY A 291 -7.44 -11.18 -16.92
CA GLY A 291 -6.98 -9.89 -16.36
C GLY A 291 -5.51 -9.56 -16.63
N MET A 292 -4.69 -10.57 -16.98
CA MET A 292 -3.27 -10.42 -17.34
C MET A 292 -3.08 -10.23 -18.83
#